data_02e056cc291cbd9026ba8115d0b47d84
#
_entry.id   02e056cc291cbd9026ba8115d0b47d84
#
_cell.length_a   1.000
_cell.length_b   1.000
_cell.length_c   1.000
_cell.angle_alpha   90.00
_cell.angle_beta   90.00
_cell.angle_gamma   90.00
#
_symmetry.space_group_name_H-M   'P 1'
#
loop_
_entity.id
_entity.type
_entity.pdbx_description
1 polymer ?
#
loop_
_entity_poly.entity_id
_entity_poly.type
_entity_poly.pdbx_seq_one_letter_code
_entity_poly.pdbx_strand_id
1 'polypeptide(L)'
;FLFVLCSILLLGACGTPKTGGTIYNIMDYGAKGDGVTDDAAAIQAAIDQCSKSGGGTVLVPAGRTFMCSPFHLASFVELHLEPNSCLLANPDEAAYTLSAFRDNRGEGMMWIHGQDLKEVSITGTGAIDGNGVSFMGKELEDSYELKPVTDFDPRPHVLTLINIEKTVIR
;
A
#
# COMPACT_ATOMS: atom_id res chain seq x y z
N PHE A 1 -44.69 -19.55 -43.14
CA PHE A 1 -44.22 -18.81 -41.96
C PHE A 1 -42.95 -19.44 -41.43
N LEU A 2 -41.83 -18.85 -41.76
CA LEU A 2 -40.50 -19.31 -41.38
C LEU A 2 -39.99 -18.47 -40.21
N PHE A 3 -39.93 -19.06 -38.99
CA PHE A 3 -39.31 -18.42 -37.84
C PHE A 3 -37.80 -18.63 -37.90
N VAL A 4 -37.03 -17.55 -38.10
CA VAL A 4 -35.58 -17.53 -37.95
C VAL A 4 -35.27 -17.22 -36.50
N LEU A 5 -34.77 -18.21 -35.76
CA LEU A 5 -34.28 -18.08 -34.39
C LEU A 5 -32.87 -17.49 -34.44
N CYS A 6 -32.73 -16.22 -34.11
CA CYS A 6 -31.44 -15.55 -34.03
C CYS A 6 -30.83 -15.86 -32.65
N SER A 7 -29.88 -16.83 -32.62
CA SER A 7 -29.09 -17.13 -31.41
C SER A 7 -28.00 -16.08 -31.27
N ILE A 8 -28.15 -15.19 -30.29
CA ILE A 8 -27.08 -14.25 -29.86
C ILE A 8 -26.08 -15.03 -29.03
N LEU A 9 -24.92 -15.35 -29.60
CA LEU A 9 -23.76 -15.82 -28.87
C LEU A 9 -23.17 -14.64 -28.13
N LEU A 10 -23.35 -14.60 -26.79
CA LEU A 10 -22.54 -13.75 -25.90
C LEU A 10 -21.13 -14.34 -25.84
N LEU A 11 -20.21 -13.82 -26.65
CA LEU A 11 -18.79 -14.04 -26.45
C LEU A 11 -18.38 -13.28 -25.18
N GLY A 12 -18.22 -14.02 -24.11
CA GLY A 12 -17.53 -13.52 -22.91
C GLY A 12 -16.10 -13.13 -23.28
N ALA A 13 -15.81 -11.86 -23.29
CA ALA A 13 -14.46 -11.36 -23.46
C ALA A 13 -13.62 -11.81 -22.25
N CYS A 14 -12.88 -12.90 -22.39
CA CYS A 14 -11.80 -13.27 -21.51
C CYS A 14 -10.70 -12.23 -21.74
N GLY A 15 -10.64 -11.22 -20.84
CA GLY A 15 -9.61 -10.19 -20.89
C GLY A 15 -8.24 -10.83 -20.68
N THR A 16 -7.42 -10.88 -21.72
CA THR A 16 -6.00 -11.18 -21.59
C THR A 16 -5.34 -10.12 -20.71
N PRO A 17 -4.45 -10.50 -19.75
CA PRO A 17 -3.71 -9.51 -18.96
C PRO A 17 -2.90 -8.64 -19.91
N LYS A 18 -3.19 -7.33 -19.92
CA LYS A 18 -2.40 -6.34 -20.64
C LYS A 18 -1.04 -6.23 -20.00
N THR A 19 -0.03 -6.85 -20.59
CA THR A 19 1.38 -6.56 -20.29
C THR A 19 1.69 -5.16 -20.84
N GLY A 20 1.78 -4.18 -19.94
CA GLY A 20 1.93 -2.76 -20.27
C GLY A 20 0.75 -1.96 -19.72
N GLY A 21 0.52 -2.02 -18.42
CA GLY A 21 -0.58 -1.31 -17.75
C GLY A 21 -0.35 0.20 -17.75
N THR A 22 -1.42 0.96 -17.62
CA THR A 22 -1.37 2.40 -17.40
C THR A 22 -0.58 2.69 -16.12
N ILE A 23 0.31 3.69 -16.18
CA ILE A 23 1.10 4.13 -15.03
C ILE A 23 0.39 5.32 -14.37
N TYR A 24 0.25 5.24 -13.07
CA TYR A 24 -0.33 6.27 -12.20
C TYR A 24 0.77 6.77 -11.26
N ASN A 25 1.41 7.88 -11.63
CA ASN A 25 2.47 8.47 -10.82
C ASN A 25 1.83 9.22 -9.65
N ILE A 26 2.22 8.90 -8.40
CA ILE A 26 1.66 9.54 -7.20
C ILE A 26 1.86 11.05 -7.18
N MET A 27 2.88 11.58 -7.87
CA MET A 27 3.10 13.02 -8.01
C MET A 27 1.95 13.71 -8.76
N ASP A 28 1.32 13.04 -9.72
CA ASP A 28 0.18 13.57 -10.48
C ASP A 28 -1.08 13.70 -9.62
N TYR A 29 -1.09 13.03 -8.45
CA TYR A 29 -2.16 13.08 -7.44
C TYR A 29 -1.82 14.01 -6.26
N GLY A 30 -0.69 14.73 -6.34
CA GLY A 30 -0.31 15.76 -5.38
C GLY A 30 0.70 15.36 -4.32
N ALA A 31 1.29 14.17 -4.39
CA ALA A 31 2.39 13.78 -3.51
C ALA A 31 3.57 14.75 -3.61
N LYS A 32 4.24 15.01 -2.50
CA LYS A 32 5.37 15.95 -2.42
C LYS A 32 6.72 15.23 -2.44
N GLY A 33 6.84 14.11 -1.74
CA GLY A 33 8.09 13.37 -1.65
C GLY A 33 9.21 14.15 -0.98
N ASP A 34 8.88 14.98 0.00
CA ASP A 34 9.81 15.83 0.74
C ASP A 34 10.23 15.22 2.11
N GLY A 35 9.69 14.05 2.44
CA GLY A 35 9.94 13.34 3.70
C GLY A 35 9.23 13.92 4.92
N VAL A 36 8.40 14.93 4.75
CA VAL A 36 7.72 15.66 5.85
C VAL A 36 6.23 15.78 5.64
N THR A 37 5.80 16.06 4.41
CA THR A 37 4.37 16.13 4.06
C THR A 37 3.77 14.73 4.07
N ASP A 38 2.59 14.58 4.64
CA ASP A 38 1.84 13.32 4.57
C ASP A 38 1.27 13.11 3.17
N ASP A 39 1.86 12.18 2.44
CA ASP A 39 1.51 11.87 1.06
C ASP A 39 0.47 10.74 0.93
N ALA A 40 -0.06 10.22 2.04
CA ALA A 40 -0.99 9.07 2.05
C ALA A 40 -2.23 9.29 1.17
N ALA A 41 -2.81 10.50 1.21
CA ALA A 41 -3.99 10.82 0.42
C ALA A 41 -3.71 10.76 -1.10
N ALA A 42 -2.54 11.23 -1.53
CA ALA A 42 -2.12 11.18 -2.93
C ALA A 42 -1.83 9.73 -3.39
N ILE A 43 -1.15 8.95 -2.55
CA ILE A 43 -0.90 7.53 -2.79
C ILE A 43 -2.22 6.77 -2.93
N GLN A 44 -3.15 6.99 -1.99
CA GLN A 44 -4.45 6.33 -2.01
C GLN A 44 -5.25 6.70 -3.25
N ALA A 45 -5.27 7.98 -3.63
CA ALA A 45 -5.98 8.43 -4.84
C ALA A 45 -5.43 7.79 -6.12
N ALA A 46 -4.11 7.60 -6.21
CA ALA A 46 -3.49 6.90 -7.33
C ALA A 46 -3.88 5.41 -7.37
N ILE A 47 -3.86 4.73 -6.20
CA ILE A 47 -4.28 3.33 -6.07
C ILE A 47 -5.74 3.15 -6.47
N ASP A 48 -6.62 3.99 -5.94
CA ASP A 48 -8.05 3.93 -6.21
C ASP A 48 -8.36 4.15 -7.69
N GLN A 49 -7.71 5.14 -8.31
CA GLN A 49 -7.88 5.40 -9.74
C GLN A 49 -7.34 4.25 -10.59
N CYS A 50 -6.19 3.69 -10.24
CA CYS A 50 -5.60 2.54 -10.91
C CYS A 50 -6.55 1.35 -10.88
N SER A 51 -7.02 0.96 -9.70
CA SER A 51 -7.94 -0.17 -9.52
C SER A 51 -9.28 0.06 -10.24
N LYS A 52 -9.86 1.26 -10.13
CA LYS A 52 -11.11 1.64 -10.80
C LYS A 52 -10.99 1.56 -12.34
N SER A 53 -9.82 1.78 -12.88
CA SER A 53 -9.54 1.70 -14.33
C SER A 53 -9.23 0.28 -14.81
N GLY A 54 -9.34 -0.72 -13.93
CA GLY A 54 -9.11 -2.12 -14.27
C GLY A 54 -7.69 -2.61 -13.98
N GLY A 55 -6.91 -1.85 -13.20
CA GLY A 55 -5.56 -2.20 -12.79
C GLY A 55 -4.45 -1.47 -13.56
N GLY A 56 -3.22 -1.68 -13.12
CA GLY A 56 -2.03 -1.05 -13.68
C GLY A 56 -0.93 -0.88 -12.62
N THR A 57 -0.04 0.09 -12.87
CA THR A 57 1.10 0.35 -12.00
C THR A 57 0.95 1.72 -11.32
N VAL A 58 0.93 1.73 -9.99
CA VAL A 58 1.09 2.95 -9.19
C VAL A 58 2.57 3.16 -8.96
N LEU A 59 3.09 4.26 -9.49
CA LEU A 59 4.52 4.57 -9.50
C LEU A 59 4.89 5.48 -8.34
N VAL A 60 5.82 5.02 -7.50
CA VAL A 60 6.54 5.81 -6.50
C VAL A 60 7.86 6.24 -7.12
N PRO A 61 8.04 7.52 -7.53
CA PRO A 61 9.15 7.94 -8.35
C PRO A 61 10.47 8.00 -7.58
N ALA A 62 11.56 7.82 -8.32
CA ALA A 62 12.93 7.72 -7.83
C ALA A 62 13.41 8.93 -7.01
N GLY A 63 14.33 8.69 -6.08
CA GLY A 63 15.12 9.72 -5.41
C GLY A 63 14.36 10.60 -4.43
N ARG A 64 13.20 10.17 -3.94
CA ARG A 64 12.34 10.91 -3.01
C ARG A 64 11.93 10.07 -1.83
N THR A 65 11.62 10.74 -0.71
CA THR A 65 11.04 10.12 0.47
C THR A 65 9.61 10.61 0.64
N PHE A 66 8.67 9.69 0.62
CA PHE A 66 7.24 9.94 0.78
C PHE A 66 6.83 9.49 2.17
N MET A 67 6.73 10.43 3.11
CA MET A 67 6.15 10.12 4.41
C MET A 67 4.65 9.92 4.24
N CYS A 68 4.11 8.86 4.80
CA CYS A 68 2.69 8.56 4.63
C CYS A 68 2.08 7.85 5.84
N SER A 69 0.90 8.31 6.21
CA SER A 69 -0.04 7.64 7.09
C SER A 69 -0.53 6.32 6.47
N PRO A 70 -1.28 5.48 7.20
CA PRO A 70 -1.81 4.24 6.67
C PRO A 70 -2.59 4.41 5.36
N PHE A 71 -2.38 3.48 4.44
CA PHE A 71 -3.14 3.38 3.19
C PHE A 71 -3.42 1.93 2.83
N HIS A 72 -4.42 1.70 1.98
CA HIS A 72 -4.80 0.35 1.57
C HIS A 72 -4.48 0.07 0.10
N LEU A 73 -4.06 -1.15 -0.15
CA LEU A 73 -3.86 -1.69 -1.49
C LEU A 73 -5.21 -2.06 -2.12
N ALA A 74 -5.25 -2.18 -3.43
CA ALA A 74 -6.44 -2.56 -4.17
C ALA A 74 -6.13 -3.68 -5.17
N SER A 75 -7.18 -4.40 -5.60
CA SER A 75 -7.03 -5.49 -6.57
C SER A 75 -6.50 -4.99 -7.93
N PHE A 76 -5.67 -5.81 -8.55
CA PHE A 76 -5.05 -5.58 -9.87
C PHE A 76 -4.07 -4.40 -9.91
N VAL A 77 -3.57 -3.98 -8.75
CA VAL A 77 -2.62 -2.87 -8.63
C VAL A 77 -1.21 -3.41 -8.34
N GLU A 78 -0.26 -2.92 -9.10
CA GLU A 78 1.17 -3.01 -8.81
C GLU A 78 1.62 -1.69 -8.18
N LEU A 79 2.10 -1.74 -6.94
CA LEU A 79 2.81 -0.62 -6.31
C LEU A 79 4.30 -0.76 -6.65
N HIS A 80 4.81 0.10 -7.53
CA HIS A 80 6.19 0.04 -8.01
C HIS A 80 7.03 1.16 -7.42
N LEU A 81 8.08 0.79 -6.70
CA LEU A 81 9.02 1.71 -6.08
C LEU A 81 10.28 1.82 -6.92
N GLU A 82 10.49 2.96 -7.57
CA GLU A 82 11.71 3.22 -8.34
C GLU A 82 12.98 3.29 -7.46
N PRO A 83 14.17 3.16 -8.05
CA PRO A 83 15.42 3.20 -7.29
C PRO A 83 15.57 4.48 -6.45
N ASN A 84 16.03 4.30 -5.19
CA ASN A 84 16.22 5.39 -4.23
C ASN A 84 14.92 6.13 -3.87
N SER A 85 13.75 5.59 -4.16
CA SER A 85 12.51 6.04 -3.53
C SER A 85 12.36 5.41 -2.15
N CYS A 86 11.67 6.09 -1.25
CA CYS A 86 11.35 5.56 0.07
C CYS A 86 9.92 5.93 0.44
N LEU A 87 9.12 4.91 0.79
CA LEU A 87 7.90 5.11 1.57
C LEU A 87 8.30 5.09 3.04
N LEU A 88 8.02 6.17 3.77
CA LEU A 88 8.37 6.34 5.18
C LEU A 88 7.11 6.40 6.03
N ALA A 89 6.98 5.56 7.04
CA ALA A 89 5.82 5.58 7.93
C ALA A 89 5.73 6.90 8.70
N ASN A 90 4.55 7.50 8.71
CA ASN A 90 4.27 8.67 9.53
C ASN A 90 4.39 8.31 11.02
N PRO A 91 5.21 9.01 11.83
CA PRO A 91 5.41 8.70 13.24
C PRO A 91 4.22 9.10 14.13
N ASP A 92 3.20 9.75 13.62
CA ASP A 92 2.01 10.11 14.38
C ASP A 92 1.14 8.86 14.64
N GLU A 93 1.21 8.33 15.85
CA GLU A 93 0.43 7.17 16.29
C GLU A 93 -1.08 7.36 16.10
N ALA A 94 -1.60 8.59 16.17
CA ALA A 94 -3.01 8.88 16.01
C ALA A 94 -3.51 8.62 14.58
N ALA A 95 -2.61 8.55 13.60
CA ALA A 95 -2.97 8.21 12.22
C ALA A 95 -3.32 6.72 12.04
N TYR A 96 -2.92 5.85 12.98
CA TYR A 96 -3.10 4.40 12.89
C TYR A 96 -4.37 3.97 13.62
N THR A 97 -5.45 3.78 12.90
CA THR A 97 -6.78 3.47 13.46
C THR A 97 -7.24 2.04 13.26
N LEU A 98 -6.52 1.27 12.42
CA LEU A 98 -6.86 -0.12 12.11
C LEU A 98 -5.80 -1.07 12.67
N SER A 99 -6.24 -2.12 13.37
CA SER A 99 -5.38 -3.17 13.89
C SER A 99 -5.68 -4.51 13.23
N ALA A 100 -4.64 -5.33 13.07
CA ALA A 100 -4.78 -6.72 12.66
C ALA A 100 -5.40 -7.61 13.75
N PHE A 101 -5.46 -7.14 15.00
CA PHE A 101 -5.98 -7.88 16.15
C PHE A 101 -7.38 -7.39 16.55
N ARG A 102 -8.22 -8.32 17.00
CA ARG A 102 -9.59 -8.00 17.44
C ARG A 102 -9.65 -7.12 18.68
N ASP A 103 -8.75 -7.38 19.62
CA ASP A 103 -8.68 -6.66 20.91
C ASP A 103 -7.57 -5.63 20.82
N ASN A 104 -7.85 -4.59 20.05
CA ASN A 104 -6.90 -3.51 19.82
C ASN A 104 -6.63 -2.71 21.09
N ARG A 105 -5.43 -2.84 21.64
CA ARG A 105 -4.90 -2.02 22.75
C ARG A 105 -3.74 -1.13 22.29
N GLY A 106 -3.68 -0.79 21.00
CA GLY A 106 -2.57 -0.06 20.41
C GLY A 106 -1.51 -0.97 19.77
N GLU A 107 -1.71 -2.29 19.82
CA GLU A 107 -0.83 -3.27 19.16
C GLU A 107 -1.34 -3.66 17.78
N GLY A 108 -0.43 -4.11 16.92
CA GLY A 108 -0.75 -4.68 15.62
C GLY A 108 -1.40 -3.69 14.67
N MET A 109 -1.15 -2.41 14.85
CA MET A 109 -1.64 -1.35 13.97
C MET A 109 -1.10 -1.57 12.55
N MET A 110 -1.95 -1.38 11.55
CA MET A 110 -1.60 -1.62 10.15
C MET A 110 -1.19 -0.33 9.47
N TRP A 111 -0.07 -0.37 8.73
CA TRP A 111 0.35 0.74 7.89
C TRP A 111 -0.06 0.50 6.43
N ILE A 112 0.68 -0.31 5.68
CA ILE A 112 0.28 -0.71 4.32
C ILE A 112 -0.56 -1.98 4.47
N HIS A 113 -1.82 -1.94 4.04
CA HIS A 113 -2.68 -3.09 4.24
C HIS A 113 -3.55 -3.42 3.03
N GLY A 114 -4.02 -4.66 2.99
CA GLY A 114 -4.95 -5.14 1.98
C GLY A 114 -5.75 -6.32 2.49
N GLN A 115 -7.04 -6.36 2.17
CA GLN A 115 -7.91 -7.45 2.54
C GLN A 115 -8.83 -7.83 1.38
N ASP A 116 -9.04 -9.14 1.19
CA ASP A 116 -9.94 -9.71 0.18
C ASP A 116 -9.61 -9.23 -1.25
N LEU A 117 -8.32 -9.16 -1.59
CA LEU A 117 -7.84 -8.62 -2.86
C LEU A 117 -7.33 -9.70 -3.81
N LYS A 118 -7.24 -9.36 -5.09
CA LYS A 118 -6.71 -10.21 -6.16
C LYS A 118 -5.58 -9.53 -6.90
N GLU A 119 -4.55 -10.31 -7.25
CA GLU A 119 -3.45 -9.89 -8.13
C GLU A 119 -2.79 -8.58 -7.70
N VAL A 120 -2.29 -8.54 -6.45
CA VAL A 120 -1.58 -7.40 -5.88
C VAL A 120 -0.09 -7.62 -5.99
N SER A 121 0.65 -6.59 -6.39
CA SER A 121 2.10 -6.64 -6.46
C SER A 121 2.75 -5.43 -5.77
N ILE A 122 3.88 -5.68 -5.11
CA ILE A 122 4.79 -4.64 -4.64
C ILE A 122 6.15 -4.98 -5.27
N THR A 123 6.68 -4.07 -6.08
CA THR A 123 7.88 -4.33 -6.89
C THR A 123 8.83 -3.14 -6.89
N GLY A 124 10.01 -3.35 -7.44
CA GLY A 124 11.02 -2.29 -7.59
C GLY A 124 12.17 -2.43 -6.63
N THR A 125 13.04 -1.42 -6.60
CA THR A 125 14.26 -1.39 -5.78
C THR A 125 14.31 -0.22 -4.80
N GLY A 126 13.19 0.48 -4.63
CA GLY A 126 13.00 1.47 -3.58
C GLY A 126 12.85 0.82 -2.20
N ALA A 127 12.71 1.63 -1.18
CA ALA A 127 12.60 1.20 0.21
C ALA A 127 11.19 1.40 0.77
N ILE A 128 10.82 0.54 1.71
CA ILE A 128 9.67 0.73 2.60
C ILE A 128 10.23 0.74 4.02
N ASP A 129 10.19 1.91 4.65
CA ASP A 129 10.75 2.15 5.97
C ASP A 129 9.61 2.37 6.99
N GLY A 130 9.44 1.43 7.88
CA GLY A 130 8.45 1.50 8.96
C GLY A 130 8.75 2.55 10.04
N ASN A 131 9.87 3.30 9.92
CA ASN A 131 10.25 4.39 10.82
C ASN A 131 10.23 3.98 12.31
N GLY A 132 10.57 2.72 12.58
CA GLY A 132 10.35 2.09 13.89
C GLY A 132 10.96 2.82 15.08
N VAL A 133 12.09 3.51 14.88
CA VAL A 133 12.75 4.28 15.93
C VAL A 133 11.89 5.44 16.42
N SER A 134 11.15 6.09 15.51
CA SER A 134 10.30 7.24 15.84
C SER A 134 9.10 6.89 16.72
N PHE A 135 8.71 5.63 16.79
CA PHE A 135 7.65 5.12 17.67
C PHE A 135 8.17 4.68 19.05
N MET A 136 9.47 4.68 19.25
CA MET A 136 10.08 4.17 20.48
C MET A 136 10.57 5.30 21.36
N GLY A 137 10.65 5.01 22.66
CA GLY A 137 11.21 5.92 23.64
C GLY A 137 12.74 5.94 23.64
N LYS A 138 13.30 6.36 24.75
CA LYS A 138 14.75 6.42 24.93
C LYS A 138 15.37 5.04 24.99
N GLU A 139 16.61 4.95 24.54
CA GLU A 139 17.47 3.79 24.73
C GLU A 139 17.60 3.44 26.22
N LEU A 140 17.60 2.15 26.54
CA LEU A 140 17.83 1.68 27.90
C LEU A 140 19.30 1.86 28.28
N GLU A 141 19.57 2.23 29.55
CA GLU A 141 20.92 2.57 30.02
C GLU A 141 21.95 1.44 29.83
N ASP A 142 21.51 0.19 29.89
CA ASP A 142 22.38 -0.99 29.84
C ASP A 142 22.15 -1.86 28.59
N SER A 143 21.45 -1.37 27.58
CA SER A 143 21.19 -2.13 26.36
C SER A 143 21.03 -1.20 25.17
N TYR A 144 21.29 -1.75 23.97
CA TYR A 144 21.03 -1.06 22.71
C TYR A 144 19.54 -1.15 22.29
N GLU A 145 18.67 -1.63 23.17
CA GLU A 145 17.25 -1.74 22.91
C GLU A 145 16.54 -0.42 23.22
N LEU A 146 15.63 -0.03 22.35
CA LEU A 146 14.75 1.11 22.59
C LEU A 146 13.55 0.63 23.42
N LYS A 147 13.17 1.41 24.43
CA LYS A 147 12.00 1.12 25.24
C LYS A 147 10.75 1.72 24.57
N PRO A 148 9.65 0.97 24.43
CA PRO A 148 8.38 1.55 24.04
C PRO A 148 7.96 2.68 24.99
N VAL A 149 7.36 3.73 24.45
CA VAL A 149 6.79 4.84 25.25
C VAL A 149 5.56 4.36 26.03
N THR A 150 4.87 3.37 25.50
CA THR A 150 3.67 2.75 26.07
C THR A 150 3.97 1.34 26.59
N ASP A 151 3.01 0.72 27.30
CA ASP A 151 3.11 -0.66 27.77
C ASP A 151 3.10 -1.69 26.63
N PHE A 152 2.77 -1.26 25.40
CA PHE A 152 2.71 -2.06 24.20
C PHE A 152 3.68 -1.54 23.15
N ASP A 153 4.06 -2.39 22.21
CA ASP A 153 4.88 -2.00 21.07
C ASP A 153 4.05 -1.14 20.10
N PRO A 154 4.31 0.16 19.98
CA PRO A 154 3.51 1.06 19.14
C PRO A 154 3.86 0.98 17.65
N ARG A 155 4.91 0.22 17.30
CA ARG A 155 5.35 0.12 15.90
C ARG A 155 4.28 -0.56 15.05
N PRO A 156 3.85 0.06 13.95
CA PRO A 156 2.87 -0.57 13.07
C PRO A 156 3.46 -1.76 12.31
N HIS A 157 2.61 -2.69 11.94
CA HIS A 157 2.94 -3.69 10.94
C HIS A 157 3.14 -3.01 9.60
N VAL A 158 4.34 -3.13 9.03
CA VAL A 158 4.73 -2.49 7.77
C VAL A 158 3.81 -2.91 6.63
N LEU A 159 3.49 -4.21 6.57
CA LEU A 159 2.62 -4.77 5.53
C LEU A 159 1.70 -5.83 6.15
N THR A 160 0.39 -5.64 5.99
CA THR A 160 -0.62 -6.59 6.43
C THR A 160 -1.52 -7.00 5.27
N LEU A 161 -1.44 -8.26 4.88
CA LEU A 161 -2.22 -8.82 3.78
C LEU A 161 -3.13 -9.94 4.30
N ILE A 162 -4.43 -9.80 4.10
CA ILE A 162 -5.44 -10.74 4.59
C ILE A 162 -6.26 -11.26 3.42
N ASN A 163 -6.29 -12.57 3.21
CA ASN A 163 -7.07 -13.22 2.16
C ASN A 163 -6.78 -12.64 0.76
N ILE A 164 -5.53 -12.73 0.33
CA ILE A 164 -5.08 -12.21 -0.97
C ILE A 164 -4.91 -13.37 -1.96
N GLU A 165 -5.57 -13.27 -3.11
CA GLU A 165 -5.38 -14.19 -4.22
C GLU A 165 -4.28 -13.66 -5.14
N LYS A 166 -3.15 -14.35 -5.23
CA LYS A 166 -1.94 -14.00 -6.00
C LYS A 166 -1.27 -12.69 -5.58
N THR A 167 -0.23 -12.82 -4.80
CA THR A 167 0.64 -11.70 -4.39
C THR A 167 2.05 -11.90 -4.92
N VAL A 168 2.67 -10.81 -5.38
CA VAL A 168 4.08 -10.77 -5.75
C VAL A 168 4.77 -9.63 -4.99
N ILE A 169 5.82 -9.94 -4.25
CA ILE A 169 6.68 -8.95 -3.55
C ILE A 169 8.11 -9.22 -4.00
N ARG A 170 8.76 -8.25 -4.66
CA ARG A 170 10.13 -8.39 -5.18
C ARG A 170 10.81 -7.05 -5.46
#